data_32ad50842580f218fe29da9b56612e71
#
_entry.id   32ad50842580f218fe29da9b56612e71
#
_cell.length_a   1.000
_cell.length_b   1.000
_cell.length_c   1.000
_cell.angle_alpha   90.00
_cell.angle_beta   90.00
_cell.angle_gamma   90.00
#
_symmetry.space_group_name_H-M   'P 1'
#
loop_
_entity.id
_entity.type
_entity.pdbx_description
1 polymer ?
#
loop_
_entity_poly.entity_id
_entity_poly.type
_entity_poly.pdbx_seq_one_letter_code
_entity_poly.pdbx_strand_id
1 'polypeptide(L)'
;MHKLLILDGAMGTMLQAAGMKAGEHPEVFGFDNPEIVKNIHLKYIESGSNVIYTNTFGANAHKLEGCKIDVDTAIATAIKSAKEAVAKSKRKVKVALDIGPIGELLEPLGVLRFEDAYEIYKEMVVAGEKYGADIIIFETFTDLYDVRAGVLAAKENTNLPVWVTMTYETTGRTFTGTKIESMAVTLEGLGVDAVGFNCSLGPKEILPLAKKLKEFPFCCKR
;
A
#
# COMPACT_ATOMS: atom_id res chain seq x y z
N MET A 1 16.28 -17.20 13.99
CA MET A 1 16.37 -15.72 13.79
C MET A 1 15.38 -15.33 12.72
N HIS A 2 14.42 -14.49 13.03
CA HIS A 2 13.54 -13.93 11.99
C HIS A 2 14.38 -13.03 11.10
N LYS A 3 14.32 -13.24 9.79
CA LYS A 3 15.04 -12.41 8.82
C LYS A 3 14.33 -11.06 8.74
N LEU A 4 15.04 -9.98 9.09
CA LEU A 4 14.53 -8.62 8.90
C LEU A 4 14.33 -8.37 7.40
N LEU A 5 13.14 -7.90 7.02
CA LEU A 5 12.86 -7.39 5.68
C LEU A 5 12.92 -5.85 5.73
N ILE A 6 13.70 -5.28 4.82
CA ILE A 6 13.78 -3.82 4.66
C ILE A 6 12.87 -3.46 3.50
N LEU A 7 11.88 -2.60 3.79
CA LEU A 7 10.98 -2.02 2.81
C LEU A 7 11.66 -0.79 2.19
N ASP A 8 11.13 -0.33 1.07
CA ASP A 8 11.61 0.92 0.47
C ASP A 8 11.04 2.15 1.20
N GLY A 9 11.23 3.33 0.62
CA GLY A 9 10.80 4.61 1.18
C GLY A 9 9.81 5.34 0.28
N ALA A 10 9.54 6.59 0.63
CA ALA A 10 8.52 7.42 -0.01
C ALA A 10 8.73 7.58 -1.53
N MET A 11 7.72 7.26 -2.32
CA MET A 11 7.72 7.48 -3.78
C MET A 11 7.42 8.93 -4.11
N GLY A 12 6.36 9.52 -3.54
CA GLY A 12 5.87 10.86 -3.91
C GLY A 12 6.92 11.96 -3.83
N THR A 13 7.69 12.02 -2.73
CA THR A 13 8.76 13.02 -2.57
C THR A 13 9.90 12.84 -3.57
N MET A 14 10.19 11.60 -3.96
CA MET A 14 11.19 11.31 -4.99
C MET A 14 10.72 11.73 -6.37
N LEU A 15 9.43 11.56 -6.69
CA LEU A 15 8.84 12.03 -7.94
C LEU A 15 8.81 13.56 -7.99
N GLN A 16 8.48 14.23 -6.88
CA GLN A 16 8.55 15.70 -6.80
C GLN A 16 9.97 16.22 -7.03
N ALA A 17 10.95 15.59 -6.40
CA ALA A 17 12.37 15.91 -6.63
C ALA A 17 12.82 15.66 -8.08
N ALA A 18 12.13 14.78 -8.80
CA ALA A 18 12.37 14.49 -10.21
C ALA A 18 11.53 15.34 -11.17
N GLY A 19 10.75 16.33 -10.67
CA GLY A 19 10.03 17.30 -11.47
C GLY A 19 8.51 17.16 -11.50
N MET A 20 7.91 16.21 -10.78
CA MET A 20 6.45 16.13 -10.62
C MET A 20 5.95 17.38 -9.88
N LYS A 21 4.93 18.01 -10.43
CA LYS A 21 4.35 19.23 -9.85
C LYS A 21 3.33 18.89 -8.76
N ALA A 22 3.10 19.86 -7.87
CA ALA A 22 2.03 19.74 -6.90
C ALA A 22 0.66 19.60 -7.59
N GLY A 23 -0.16 18.64 -7.15
CA GLY A 23 -1.47 18.35 -7.71
C GLY A 23 -1.46 17.39 -8.92
N GLU A 24 -0.30 17.00 -9.43
CA GLU A 24 -0.22 15.92 -10.43
C GLU A 24 -0.42 14.55 -9.77
N HIS A 25 -1.09 13.65 -10.48
CA HIS A 25 -1.22 12.25 -10.04
C HIS A 25 0.10 11.50 -10.23
N PRO A 26 0.68 10.91 -9.16
CA PRO A 26 1.92 10.14 -9.25
C PRO A 26 1.86 9.02 -10.31
N GLU A 27 0.71 8.38 -10.45
CA GLU A 27 0.47 7.29 -11.41
C GLU A 27 0.58 7.80 -12.86
N VAL A 28 -0.04 8.96 -13.15
CA VAL A 28 0.00 9.60 -14.47
C VAL A 28 1.41 10.08 -14.79
N PHE A 29 2.07 10.72 -13.81
CA PHE A 29 3.47 11.15 -13.97
C PHE A 29 4.39 9.94 -14.24
N GLY A 30 4.20 8.84 -13.51
CA GLY A 30 4.96 7.62 -13.70
C GLY A 30 4.71 6.94 -15.06
N PHE A 31 3.49 7.00 -15.56
CA PHE A 31 3.14 6.52 -16.91
C PHE A 31 3.91 7.30 -17.98
N ASP A 32 3.99 8.63 -17.85
CA ASP A 32 4.72 9.48 -18.78
C ASP A 32 6.24 9.37 -18.63
N ASN A 33 6.72 9.04 -17.43
CA ASN A 33 8.14 9.03 -17.09
C ASN A 33 8.58 7.70 -16.45
N PRO A 34 8.39 6.54 -17.10
CA PRO A 34 8.66 5.23 -16.50
C PRO A 34 10.13 5.03 -16.12
N GLU A 35 11.06 5.65 -16.83
CA GLU A 35 12.48 5.60 -16.49
C GLU A 35 12.81 6.32 -15.18
N ILE A 36 12.08 7.38 -14.83
CA ILE A 36 12.23 8.07 -13.54
C ILE A 36 11.81 7.12 -12.41
N VAL A 37 10.64 6.50 -12.51
CA VAL A 37 10.11 5.55 -11.52
C VAL A 37 11.08 4.36 -11.36
N LYS A 38 11.52 3.78 -12.47
CA LYS A 38 12.50 2.68 -12.47
C LYS A 38 13.79 3.07 -11.76
N ASN A 39 14.32 4.26 -11.98
CA ASN A 39 15.54 4.73 -11.34
C ASN A 39 15.35 4.97 -9.84
N ILE A 40 14.17 5.42 -9.39
CA ILE A 40 13.83 5.53 -7.97
C ILE A 40 13.85 4.15 -7.32
N HIS A 41 13.19 3.15 -7.91
CA HIS A 41 13.22 1.77 -7.43
C HIS A 41 14.65 1.22 -7.34
N LEU A 42 15.48 1.46 -8.37
CA LEU A 42 16.89 1.04 -8.37
C LEU A 42 17.64 1.61 -7.17
N LYS A 43 17.50 2.90 -6.89
CA LYS A 43 18.15 3.55 -5.74
C LYS A 43 17.75 2.90 -4.41
N TYR A 44 16.45 2.58 -4.23
CA TYR A 44 15.98 1.88 -3.04
C TYR A 44 16.55 0.46 -2.94
N ILE A 45 16.58 -0.27 -4.04
CA ILE A 45 17.18 -1.61 -4.09
C ILE A 45 18.68 -1.55 -3.75
N GLU A 46 19.41 -0.62 -4.33
CA GLU A 46 20.85 -0.41 -4.06
C GLU A 46 21.11 -0.03 -2.60
N SER A 47 20.20 0.74 -1.99
CA SER A 47 20.24 1.12 -0.57
C SER A 47 19.92 -0.04 0.38
N GLY A 48 19.46 -1.18 -0.13
CA GLY A 48 19.28 -2.39 0.69
C GLY A 48 17.87 -2.94 0.78
N SER A 49 16.87 -2.33 0.13
CA SER A 49 15.49 -2.80 0.18
C SER A 49 15.34 -4.25 -0.30
N ASN A 50 14.50 -5.00 0.40
CA ASN A 50 14.12 -6.37 0.08
C ASN A 50 12.73 -6.44 -0.56
N VAL A 51 11.92 -5.39 -0.36
CA VAL A 51 10.60 -5.19 -0.97
C VAL A 51 10.55 -3.75 -1.46
N ILE A 52 10.07 -3.54 -2.67
CA ILE A 52 9.77 -2.23 -3.24
C ILE A 52 8.29 -2.12 -3.52
N TYR A 53 7.72 -0.93 -3.31
CA TYR A 53 6.30 -0.64 -3.52
C TYR A 53 6.10 -0.01 -4.90
N THR A 54 5.10 -0.49 -5.64
CA THR A 54 4.77 0.10 -6.95
C THR A 54 4.25 1.52 -6.81
N ASN A 55 4.37 2.32 -7.86
CA ASN A 55 3.81 3.67 -7.91
C ASN A 55 2.30 3.63 -8.22
N THR A 56 1.50 3.05 -7.29
CA THR A 56 0.07 2.75 -7.46
C THR A 56 -0.81 3.13 -6.27
N PHE A 57 -0.27 3.90 -5.33
CA PHE A 57 -0.98 4.30 -4.10
C PHE A 57 -2.37 4.91 -4.37
N GLY A 58 -2.51 5.70 -5.42
CA GLY A 58 -3.76 6.32 -5.85
C GLY A 58 -4.36 5.71 -7.13
N ALA A 59 -3.91 4.53 -7.57
CA ALA A 59 -4.32 3.93 -8.84
C ALA A 59 -5.73 3.30 -8.80
N ASN A 60 -6.70 3.92 -8.14
CA ASN A 60 -8.08 3.46 -8.10
C ASN A 60 -8.97 4.26 -9.06
N ALA A 61 -10.11 3.67 -9.47
CA ALA A 61 -11.03 4.26 -10.43
C ALA A 61 -11.55 5.63 -9.99
N HIS A 62 -11.78 5.83 -8.68
CA HIS A 62 -12.26 7.10 -8.14
C HIS A 62 -11.24 8.23 -8.31
N LYS A 63 -9.96 7.99 -7.98
CA LYS A 63 -8.90 9.02 -8.11
C LYS A 63 -8.43 9.23 -9.54
N LEU A 64 -8.56 8.21 -10.40
CA LEU A 64 -8.16 8.31 -11.81
C LEU A 64 -9.30 8.80 -12.71
N GLU A 65 -10.47 9.13 -12.16
CA GLU A 65 -11.57 9.69 -12.93
C GLU A 65 -11.12 10.95 -13.70
N GLY A 66 -11.36 10.95 -15.01
CA GLY A 66 -10.92 12.04 -15.89
C GLY A 66 -9.43 12.07 -16.24
N CYS A 67 -8.64 11.13 -15.71
CA CYS A 67 -7.24 10.99 -16.11
C CYS A 67 -7.12 10.30 -17.49
N LYS A 68 -5.96 10.44 -18.11
CA LYS A 68 -5.67 9.82 -19.43
C LYS A 68 -5.34 8.32 -19.37
N ILE A 69 -5.24 7.76 -18.21
CA ILE A 69 -4.97 6.33 -17.96
C ILE A 69 -6.03 5.77 -17.02
N ASP A 70 -6.36 4.51 -17.22
CA ASP A 70 -7.23 3.73 -16.34
C ASP A 70 -6.43 2.93 -15.30
N VAL A 71 -7.14 2.25 -14.42
CA VAL A 71 -6.56 1.44 -13.34
C VAL A 71 -5.64 0.34 -13.87
N ASP A 72 -6.09 -0.40 -14.90
CA ASP A 72 -5.31 -1.51 -15.50
C ASP A 72 -3.99 -1.01 -16.10
N THR A 73 -4.03 0.09 -16.83
CA THR A 73 -2.84 0.73 -17.43
C THR A 73 -1.88 1.27 -16.37
N ALA A 74 -2.40 1.93 -15.33
CA ALA A 74 -1.58 2.47 -14.23
C ALA A 74 -0.83 1.34 -13.52
N ILE A 75 -1.52 0.27 -13.14
CA ILE A 75 -0.95 -0.87 -12.41
C ILE A 75 0.03 -1.64 -13.31
N ALA A 76 -0.33 -1.90 -14.57
CA ALA A 76 0.56 -2.56 -15.53
C ALA A 76 1.89 -1.84 -15.68
N THR A 77 1.84 -0.52 -15.87
CA THR A 77 3.04 0.30 -16.08
C THR A 77 3.91 0.37 -14.82
N ALA A 78 3.29 0.55 -13.66
CA ALA A 78 4.02 0.63 -12.39
C ALA A 78 4.72 -0.69 -12.04
N ILE A 79 4.03 -1.83 -12.17
CA ILE A 79 4.61 -3.16 -11.93
C ILE A 79 5.73 -3.44 -12.94
N LYS A 80 5.55 -3.10 -14.20
CA LYS A 80 6.60 -3.23 -15.22
C LYS A 80 7.86 -2.47 -14.81
N SER A 81 7.74 -1.19 -14.43
CA SER A 81 8.86 -0.35 -14.02
C SER A 81 9.59 -0.93 -12.80
N ALA A 82 8.84 -1.43 -11.80
CA ALA A 82 9.40 -2.07 -10.63
C ALA A 82 10.15 -3.37 -10.97
N LYS A 83 9.57 -4.23 -11.80
CA LYS A 83 10.21 -5.49 -12.24
C LYS A 83 11.45 -5.27 -13.08
N GLU A 84 11.46 -4.28 -13.96
CA GLU A 84 12.64 -3.90 -14.73
C GLU A 84 13.78 -3.42 -13.80
N ALA A 85 13.46 -2.67 -12.75
CA ALA A 85 14.43 -2.27 -11.73
C ALA A 85 15.01 -3.48 -11.00
N VAL A 86 14.15 -4.42 -10.57
CA VAL A 86 14.59 -5.67 -9.92
C VAL A 86 15.52 -6.47 -10.84
N ALA A 87 15.13 -6.66 -12.09
CA ALA A 87 15.94 -7.40 -13.08
C ALA A 87 17.31 -6.74 -13.29
N LYS A 88 17.36 -5.41 -13.39
CA LYS A 88 18.60 -4.65 -13.57
C LYS A 88 19.52 -4.72 -12.35
N SER A 89 18.94 -4.75 -11.15
CA SER A 89 19.70 -4.78 -9.88
C SER A 89 20.43 -6.11 -9.64
N LYS A 90 20.01 -7.21 -10.28
CA LYS A 90 20.47 -8.58 -10.03
C LYS A 90 20.29 -9.05 -8.58
N ARG A 91 19.48 -8.34 -7.78
CA ARG A 91 19.17 -8.70 -6.39
C ARG A 91 17.82 -9.40 -6.33
N LYS A 92 17.64 -10.26 -5.32
CA LYS A 92 16.34 -10.89 -5.03
C LYS A 92 15.49 -9.93 -4.22
N VAL A 93 14.60 -9.19 -4.87
CA VAL A 93 13.70 -8.19 -4.28
C VAL A 93 12.28 -8.52 -4.70
N LYS A 94 11.32 -8.38 -3.80
CA LYS A 94 9.89 -8.54 -4.08
C LYS A 94 9.26 -7.22 -4.51
N VAL A 95 8.24 -7.30 -5.34
CA VAL A 95 7.43 -6.16 -5.79
C VAL A 95 6.08 -6.23 -5.09
N ALA A 96 5.76 -5.23 -4.28
CA ALA A 96 4.47 -5.10 -3.63
C ALA A 96 3.56 -4.13 -4.39
N LEU A 97 2.34 -4.56 -4.70
CA LEU A 97 1.29 -3.67 -5.18
C LEU A 97 0.90 -2.74 -4.02
N ASP A 98 1.18 -1.46 -4.18
CA ASP A 98 0.89 -0.43 -3.19
C ASP A 98 -0.51 0.14 -3.38
N ILE A 99 -1.35 0.05 -2.36
CA ILE A 99 -2.74 0.50 -2.37
C ILE A 99 -2.99 1.43 -1.18
N GLY A 100 -3.31 2.68 -1.47
CA GLY A 100 -3.77 3.65 -0.49
C GLY A 100 -5.30 3.67 -0.35
N PRO A 101 -5.84 4.48 0.59
CA PRO A 101 -7.27 4.72 0.74
C PRO A 101 -7.90 5.25 -0.55
N ILE A 102 -9.19 4.94 -0.77
CA ILE A 102 -9.92 5.42 -1.98
C ILE A 102 -9.91 6.94 -2.05
N GLY A 103 -10.00 7.63 -0.91
CA GLY A 103 -10.05 9.10 -0.84
C GLY A 103 -11.39 9.63 -0.41
N GLU A 104 -12.37 8.78 -0.21
CA GLU A 104 -13.67 9.08 0.38
C GLU A 104 -13.94 8.20 1.61
N LEU A 105 -14.71 8.73 2.56
CA LEU A 105 -15.17 7.95 3.71
C LEU A 105 -16.38 7.08 3.32
N LEU A 106 -16.42 5.87 3.87
CA LEU A 106 -17.54 4.97 3.70
C LEU A 106 -18.74 5.40 4.57
N GLU A 107 -19.93 5.00 4.14
CA GLU A 107 -21.15 5.14 4.96
C GLU A 107 -20.98 4.47 6.34
N PRO A 108 -21.53 5.05 7.42
CA PRO A 108 -22.34 6.27 7.49
C PRO A 108 -21.54 7.56 7.70
N LEU A 109 -20.20 7.51 7.74
CA LEU A 109 -19.34 8.69 7.95
C LEU A 109 -19.15 9.51 6.67
N GLY A 110 -19.25 8.89 5.52
CA GLY A 110 -19.20 9.48 4.18
C GLY A 110 -20.37 8.99 3.32
N VAL A 111 -20.13 8.93 2.03
CA VAL A 111 -21.17 8.61 1.02
C VAL A 111 -20.88 7.33 0.23
N LEU A 112 -19.67 6.79 0.35
CA LEU A 112 -19.26 5.61 -0.40
C LEU A 112 -19.80 4.34 0.29
N ARG A 113 -20.51 3.49 -0.46
CA ARG A 113 -20.98 2.21 0.07
C ARG A 113 -19.81 1.21 0.19
N PHE A 114 -19.91 0.30 1.16
CA PHE A 114 -18.89 -0.73 1.36
C PHE A 114 -18.69 -1.62 0.13
N GLU A 115 -19.78 -2.00 -0.53
CA GLU A 115 -19.76 -2.83 -1.72
C GLU A 115 -19.06 -2.12 -2.91
N ASP A 116 -19.26 -0.81 -3.04
CA ASP A 116 -18.62 -0.01 -4.09
C ASP A 116 -17.12 0.12 -3.81
N ALA A 117 -16.73 0.33 -2.56
CA ALA A 117 -15.33 0.30 -2.14
C ALA A 117 -14.67 -1.07 -2.41
N TYR A 118 -15.38 -2.16 -2.12
CA TYR A 118 -14.92 -3.52 -2.41
C TYR A 118 -14.62 -3.71 -3.91
N GLU A 119 -15.53 -3.31 -4.80
CA GLU A 119 -15.33 -3.46 -6.25
C GLU A 119 -14.18 -2.58 -6.77
N ILE A 120 -14.01 -1.36 -6.23
CA ILE A 120 -12.86 -0.50 -6.55
C ILE A 120 -11.53 -1.19 -6.18
N TYR A 121 -11.42 -1.75 -4.99
CA TYR A 121 -10.21 -2.47 -4.57
C TYR A 121 -10.00 -3.76 -5.34
N LYS A 122 -11.07 -4.48 -5.66
CA LYS A 122 -11.01 -5.72 -6.44
C LYS A 122 -10.41 -5.49 -7.83
N GLU A 123 -10.76 -4.42 -8.51
CA GLU A 123 -10.15 -4.05 -9.78
C GLU A 123 -8.62 -3.92 -9.63
N MET A 124 -8.16 -3.23 -8.58
CA MET A 124 -6.73 -3.03 -8.33
C MET A 124 -5.99 -4.34 -8.02
N VAL A 125 -6.53 -5.16 -7.10
CA VAL A 125 -5.82 -6.36 -6.65
C VAL A 125 -5.76 -7.44 -7.74
N VAL A 126 -6.83 -7.57 -8.54
CA VAL A 126 -6.87 -8.49 -9.69
C VAL A 126 -5.86 -8.06 -10.76
N ALA A 127 -5.78 -6.77 -11.08
CA ALA A 127 -4.76 -6.24 -11.97
C ALA A 127 -3.34 -6.48 -11.40
N GLY A 128 -3.15 -6.28 -10.09
CA GLY A 128 -1.87 -6.52 -9.41
C GLY A 128 -1.37 -7.96 -9.57
N GLU A 129 -2.22 -8.95 -9.32
CA GLU A 129 -1.88 -10.37 -9.51
C GLU A 129 -1.64 -10.68 -11.00
N LYS A 130 -2.51 -10.20 -11.88
CA LYS A 130 -2.40 -10.35 -13.35
C LYS A 130 -1.04 -9.91 -13.89
N TYR A 131 -0.52 -8.77 -13.42
CA TYR A 131 0.77 -8.22 -13.85
C TYR A 131 1.94 -8.73 -13.01
N GLY A 132 1.67 -9.54 -11.98
CA GLY A 132 2.62 -10.34 -11.23
C GLY A 132 3.30 -9.59 -10.08
N ALA A 133 2.56 -8.82 -9.30
CA ALA A 133 3.00 -8.43 -7.98
C ALA A 133 3.28 -9.67 -7.12
N ASP A 134 4.20 -9.56 -6.16
CA ASP A 134 4.52 -10.65 -5.22
C ASP A 134 3.75 -10.53 -3.91
N ILE A 135 3.24 -9.34 -3.60
CA ILE A 135 2.57 -8.97 -2.33
C ILE A 135 1.55 -7.89 -2.65
N ILE A 136 0.45 -7.84 -1.92
CA ILE A 136 -0.45 -6.68 -1.85
C ILE A 136 -0.22 -5.98 -0.52
N ILE A 137 0.00 -4.66 -0.55
CA ILE A 137 0.06 -3.85 0.66
C ILE A 137 -1.00 -2.76 0.62
N PHE A 138 -1.82 -2.73 1.65
CA PHE A 138 -2.72 -1.62 1.94
C PHE A 138 -2.01 -0.71 2.94
N GLU A 139 -1.65 0.53 2.56
CA GLU A 139 -0.91 1.40 3.43
C GLU A 139 -1.60 2.75 3.68
N THR A 140 -1.26 3.37 4.81
CA THR A 140 -1.73 4.72 5.19
C THR A 140 -3.24 4.80 5.42
N PHE A 141 -3.86 3.69 5.80
CA PHE A 141 -5.29 3.68 6.11
C PHE A 141 -5.58 4.32 7.46
N THR A 142 -6.59 5.17 7.49
CA THR A 142 -7.07 5.86 8.70
C THR A 142 -8.44 5.36 9.14
N ASP A 143 -9.11 4.56 8.32
CA ASP A 143 -10.38 3.91 8.58
C ASP A 143 -10.28 2.39 8.46
N LEU A 144 -10.63 1.69 9.55
CA LEU A 144 -10.62 0.23 9.58
C LEU A 144 -11.72 -0.37 8.70
N TYR A 145 -12.83 0.35 8.52
CA TYR A 145 -13.94 -0.12 7.68
C TYR A 145 -13.58 -0.08 6.19
N ASP A 146 -12.86 0.96 5.77
CA ASP A 146 -12.33 1.09 4.41
C ASP A 146 -11.31 -0.03 4.09
N VAL A 147 -10.28 -0.20 4.93
CA VAL A 147 -9.28 -1.25 4.69
C VAL A 147 -9.86 -2.67 4.72
N ARG A 148 -10.96 -2.91 5.45
CA ARG A 148 -11.67 -4.20 5.42
C ARG A 148 -12.21 -4.52 4.04
N ALA A 149 -12.78 -3.55 3.33
CA ALA A 149 -13.24 -3.74 1.96
C ALA A 149 -12.09 -4.17 1.05
N GLY A 150 -10.94 -3.50 1.15
CA GLY A 150 -9.74 -3.84 0.39
C GLY A 150 -9.19 -5.24 0.72
N VAL A 151 -9.07 -5.56 2.01
CA VAL A 151 -8.57 -6.88 2.44
C VAL A 151 -9.48 -8.01 1.98
N LEU A 152 -10.80 -7.85 2.10
CA LEU A 152 -11.77 -8.83 1.58
C LEU A 152 -11.63 -9.00 0.07
N ALA A 153 -11.57 -7.89 -0.68
CA ALA A 153 -11.36 -7.94 -2.13
C ALA A 153 -10.08 -8.69 -2.49
N ALA A 154 -8.96 -8.46 -1.78
CA ALA A 154 -7.71 -9.16 -2.02
C ALA A 154 -7.79 -10.65 -1.69
N LYS A 155 -8.34 -11.02 -0.52
CA LYS A 155 -8.41 -12.42 -0.07
C LYS A 155 -9.36 -13.28 -0.87
N GLU A 156 -10.42 -12.71 -1.42
CA GLU A 156 -11.41 -13.44 -2.21
C GLU A 156 -11.03 -13.57 -3.69
N ASN A 157 -10.18 -12.67 -4.22
CA ASN A 157 -9.90 -12.60 -5.64
C ASN A 157 -8.43 -12.86 -6.03
N THR A 158 -7.53 -13.04 -5.05
CA THR A 158 -6.09 -13.30 -5.30
C THR A 158 -5.53 -14.34 -4.34
N ASN A 159 -4.35 -14.88 -4.68
CA ASN A 159 -3.57 -15.78 -3.83
C ASN A 159 -2.34 -15.08 -3.21
N LEU A 160 -2.22 -13.77 -3.38
CA LEU A 160 -1.06 -13.03 -2.92
C LEU A 160 -1.09 -12.81 -1.40
N PRO A 161 0.06 -12.77 -0.73
CA PRO A 161 0.15 -12.30 0.65
C PRO A 161 -0.37 -10.86 0.76
N VAL A 162 -1.16 -10.60 1.81
CA VAL A 162 -1.77 -9.29 2.08
C VAL A 162 -1.16 -8.70 3.33
N TRP A 163 -0.57 -7.51 3.20
CA TRP A 163 -0.03 -6.72 4.29
C TRP A 163 -0.87 -5.47 4.49
N VAL A 164 -0.97 -5.01 5.73
CA VAL A 164 -1.73 -3.79 6.06
C VAL A 164 -0.93 -2.91 7.00
N THR A 165 -0.83 -1.62 6.68
CA THR A 165 -0.35 -0.60 7.61
C THR A 165 -1.40 0.48 7.79
N MET A 166 -1.65 0.86 9.05
CA MET A 166 -2.58 1.92 9.38
C MET A 166 -1.87 3.13 9.98
N THR A 167 -2.45 4.28 9.79
CA THR A 167 -1.94 5.57 10.28
C THR A 167 -2.66 5.96 11.57
N TYR A 168 -1.86 6.22 12.59
CA TYR A 168 -2.34 6.60 13.93
C TYR A 168 -1.97 8.04 14.26
N GLU A 169 -2.82 8.67 15.05
CA GLU A 169 -2.56 9.99 15.63
C GLU A 169 -1.85 9.87 16.99
N THR A 170 -1.41 10.99 17.55
CA THR A 170 -0.78 11.07 18.88
C THR A 170 -1.68 10.57 20.00
N THR A 171 -2.99 10.54 19.78
CA THR A 171 -4.01 9.97 20.67
C THR A 171 -3.94 8.43 20.77
N GLY A 172 -3.16 7.76 19.92
CA GLY A 172 -3.13 6.30 19.79
C GLY A 172 -4.37 5.71 19.10
N ARG A 173 -5.07 6.53 18.33
CA ARG A 173 -6.23 6.13 17.50
C ARG A 173 -6.02 6.57 16.07
N THR A 174 -6.70 5.90 15.14
CA THR A 174 -6.81 6.39 13.77
C THR A 174 -7.76 7.60 13.69
N PHE A 175 -7.82 8.27 12.55
CA PHE A 175 -8.73 9.38 12.31
C PHE A 175 -10.21 9.03 12.63
N THR A 176 -10.66 7.82 12.28
CA THR A 176 -12.02 7.34 12.60
C THR A 176 -12.14 6.73 14.00
N GLY A 177 -11.12 6.86 14.84
CA GLY A 177 -11.15 6.48 16.26
C GLY A 177 -10.76 5.01 16.54
N THR A 178 -10.31 4.25 15.57
CA THR A 178 -9.93 2.84 15.74
C THR A 178 -8.71 2.72 16.67
N LYS A 179 -8.84 1.87 17.69
CA LYS A 179 -7.73 1.48 18.56
C LYS A 179 -6.89 0.38 17.92
N ILE A 180 -5.64 0.26 18.38
CA ILE A 180 -4.71 -0.76 17.90
C ILE A 180 -5.24 -2.18 18.13
N GLU A 181 -5.89 -2.41 19.27
CA GLU A 181 -6.46 -3.71 19.62
C GLU A 181 -7.57 -4.11 18.65
N SER A 182 -8.43 -3.15 18.27
CA SER A 182 -9.52 -3.39 17.30
C SER A 182 -8.95 -3.68 15.90
N MET A 183 -7.95 -2.91 15.46
CA MET A 183 -7.22 -3.17 14.21
C MET A 183 -6.62 -4.58 14.22
N ALA A 184 -5.90 -4.91 15.29
CA ALA A 184 -5.23 -6.18 15.44
C ALA A 184 -6.18 -7.36 15.27
N VAL A 185 -7.22 -7.44 16.10
CA VAL A 185 -8.19 -8.55 16.09
C VAL A 185 -8.93 -8.64 14.75
N THR A 186 -9.32 -7.49 14.17
CA THR A 186 -10.07 -7.47 12.91
C THR A 186 -9.22 -7.98 11.74
N LEU A 187 -8.00 -7.46 11.58
CA LEU A 187 -7.11 -7.85 10.48
C LEU A 187 -6.61 -9.28 10.62
N GLU A 188 -6.40 -9.77 11.87
CA GLU A 188 -6.12 -11.18 12.12
C GLU A 188 -7.28 -12.06 11.67
N GLY A 189 -8.50 -11.70 12.07
CA GLY A 189 -9.71 -12.45 11.68
C GLY A 189 -9.90 -12.51 10.17
N LEU A 190 -9.47 -11.48 9.43
CA LEU A 190 -9.47 -11.45 7.96
C LEU A 190 -8.30 -12.21 7.32
N GLY A 191 -7.37 -12.74 8.12
CA GLY A 191 -6.28 -13.56 7.63
C GLY A 191 -5.19 -12.78 6.89
N VAL A 192 -4.92 -11.51 7.25
CA VAL A 192 -3.77 -10.77 6.71
C VAL A 192 -2.45 -11.42 7.15
N ASP A 193 -1.40 -11.23 6.35
CA ASP A 193 -0.12 -11.88 6.57
C ASP A 193 0.86 -11.01 7.37
N ALA A 194 0.67 -9.70 7.36
CA ALA A 194 1.43 -8.75 8.19
C ALA A 194 0.61 -7.50 8.48
N VAL A 195 0.87 -6.90 9.66
CA VAL A 195 0.26 -5.62 10.06
C VAL A 195 1.32 -4.68 10.63
N GLY A 196 1.09 -3.38 10.51
CA GLY A 196 2.02 -2.37 11.01
C GLY A 196 1.45 -0.96 11.01
N PHE A 197 2.38 -0.03 11.03
CA PHE A 197 2.11 1.41 11.04
C PHE A 197 2.98 2.12 10.03
N ASN A 198 2.46 3.18 9.44
CA ASN A 198 3.23 4.09 8.61
C ASN A 198 2.69 5.51 8.74
N CYS A 199 3.47 6.49 8.26
CA CYS A 199 3.13 7.91 8.23
C CYS A 199 2.86 8.54 9.61
N SER A 200 2.45 9.81 9.62
CA SER A 200 1.94 10.62 10.74
C SER A 200 2.87 10.78 11.95
N LEU A 201 3.32 9.71 12.56
CA LEU A 201 4.06 9.71 13.83
C LEU A 201 5.54 9.42 13.65
N GLY A 202 6.38 10.03 14.51
CA GLY A 202 7.79 9.71 14.61
C GLY A 202 8.06 8.42 15.40
N PRO A 203 9.33 7.95 15.42
CA PRO A 203 9.69 6.70 16.09
C PRO A 203 9.36 6.67 17.59
N LYS A 204 9.41 7.81 18.27
CA LYS A 204 9.11 7.90 19.70
C LYS A 204 7.63 7.65 19.99
N GLU A 205 6.77 8.21 19.17
CA GLU A 205 5.32 8.13 19.28
C GLU A 205 4.79 6.75 18.82
N ILE A 206 5.41 6.15 17.81
CA ILE A 206 5.05 4.82 17.32
C ILE A 206 5.48 3.70 18.26
N LEU A 207 6.59 3.86 18.99
CA LEU A 207 7.15 2.79 19.83
C LEU A 207 6.14 2.22 20.85
N PRO A 208 5.33 3.00 21.58
CA PRO A 208 4.29 2.47 22.47
C PRO A 208 3.24 1.63 21.72
N LEU A 209 2.83 2.07 20.51
CA LEU A 209 1.87 1.36 19.68
C LEU A 209 2.44 0.03 19.17
N ALA A 210 3.70 0.02 18.73
CA ALA A 210 4.39 -1.18 18.31
C ALA A 210 4.55 -2.21 19.44
N LYS A 211 4.81 -1.75 20.69
CA LYS A 211 4.84 -2.62 21.86
C LYS A 211 3.50 -3.28 22.12
N LYS A 212 2.40 -2.53 22.05
CA LYS A 212 1.04 -3.06 22.17
C LYS A 212 0.71 -4.07 21.06
N LEU A 213 1.03 -3.74 19.80
CA LEU A 213 0.77 -4.63 18.68
C LEU A 213 1.48 -5.97 18.84
N LYS A 214 2.68 -5.97 19.42
CA LYS A 214 3.47 -7.18 19.67
C LYS A 214 2.81 -8.16 20.68
N GLU A 215 1.86 -7.71 21.49
CA GLU A 215 1.10 -8.56 22.44
C GLU A 215 0.07 -9.45 21.70
N PHE A 216 -0.22 -9.16 20.43
CA PHE A 216 -1.14 -9.92 19.60
C PHE A 216 -0.41 -10.99 18.77
N PRO A 217 -1.01 -12.15 18.50
CA PRO A 217 -0.33 -13.30 17.88
C PRO A 217 -0.06 -13.17 16.38
N PHE A 218 -0.22 -12.00 15.78
CA PHE A 218 0.00 -11.75 14.34
C PHE A 218 1.33 -12.22 13.79
N CYS A 219 2.34 -12.29 14.62
CA CYS A 219 3.72 -12.39 14.17
C CYS A 219 4.18 -13.80 13.81
N CYS A 220 3.32 -14.80 13.77
CA CYS A 220 3.75 -16.20 13.71
C CYS A 220 3.00 -17.11 12.73
N LYS A 221 2.36 -16.60 11.69
CA LYS A 221 2.06 -17.49 10.56
C LYS A 221 3.36 -17.75 9.80
N ARG A 222 3.90 -18.96 10.00
CA ARG A 222 5.12 -19.49 9.37
C ARG A 222 4.86 -19.81 7.90
#